data_8c77fb0935adb6773d711250c744a4d4
#
_entry.id   8c77fb0935adb6773d711250c744a4d4
#
_cell.length_a   1.000
_cell.length_b   1.000
_cell.length_c   1.000
_cell.angle_alpha   90.00
_cell.angle_beta   90.00
_cell.angle_gamma   90.00
#
_symmetry.space_group_name_H-M   'P 1'
#
loop_
_entity.id
_entity.type
_entity.pdbx_description
1 polymer ?
#
loop_
_entity_poly.entity_id
_entity_poly.type
_entity_poly.pdbx_seq_one_letter_code
_entity_poly.pdbx_strand_id
1 'polypeptide(L)'
;MFQKRPWITLLAFTALGFALTQGILFSRWGMNVGLLAAAGVLLWRAWGGGPRRRGAWWWLLPAACYGAAMALWEQPMLSPLLLLGMVMALGLWALDGIHAGGPWEQVRPFFPFGEMEAVASGLRRSARAGRLGRVAMGVGLAVPLLIVAGGLLLSADQAFYDFFEGLTNSLADTLTEVVAKAVLSLLIGVYLCCFYLQAEREKTPALRPQREGDPVVLGVMLGLYCGLYLLFLVISCRVLPEMLRPGGAPELYSGYARQGFFQLCAAAVLNLAVFLGVRRQRCAGRGFTRGAQTLLAALTLCLIALALTKMLLYIRLYGLTLLRLYTSCMMVALAVLFLALMVSLYRPLPMLRLGAVLAACTLAVVGLMNAGSLVAQTNVDRYLAGDLQEMDLTQYTDFPDAAAPALCRLLAQTEDPALREEVLTLFEDALSTREHLSWWSDSLQRRQSAALMTQAVEAAGE
;
A
#
# COMPACT_ATOMS: atom_id res chain seq x y z
N MET A 1 -7.91 -23.98 19.96
CA MET A 1 -9.22 -24.37 19.39
C MET A 1 -9.09 -25.28 18.15
N PHE A 2 -8.12 -25.05 17.25
CA PHE A 2 -7.92 -25.88 16.06
C PHE A 2 -7.80 -27.39 16.34
N GLN A 3 -7.04 -27.77 17.37
CA GLN A 3 -6.87 -29.19 17.73
C GLN A 3 -8.18 -29.90 18.14
N LYS A 4 -9.16 -29.16 18.67
CA LYS A 4 -10.46 -29.71 19.11
C LYS A 4 -11.50 -29.80 17.99
N ARG A 5 -11.47 -28.85 17.02
CA ARG A 5 -12.45 -28.74 15.93
C ARG A 5 -11.83 -28.23 14.62
N PRO A 6 -10.88 -28.98 13.99
CA PRO A 6 -10.13 -28.50 12.85
C PRO A 6 -10.99 -28.15 11.64
N TRP A 7 -12.05 -28.93 11.37
CA TRP A 7 -12.95 -28.67 10.24
C TRP A 7 -13.77 -27.39 10.41
N ILE A 8 -14.28 -27.13 11.61
CA ILE A 8 -15.06 -25.91 11.89
C ILE A 8 -14.15 -24.69 11.75
N THR A 9 -12.91 -24.80 12.22
CA THR A 9 -11.92 -23.71 12.07
C THR A 9 -11.59 -23.46 10.61
N LEU A 10 -11.33 -24.52 9.83
CA LEU A 10 -11.06 -24.37 8.41
C LEU A 10 -12.27 -23.79 7.66
N LEU A 11 -13.47 -24.28 7.92
CA LEU A 11 -14.71 -23.76 7.31
C LEU A 11 -14.91 -22.27 7.62
N ALA A 12 -14.70 -21.85 8.85
CA ALA A 12 -14.86 -20.45 9.24
C ALA A 12 -13.83 -19.54 8.53
N PHE A 13 -12.56 -19.97 8.48
CA PHE A 13 -11.53 -19.20 7.74
C PHE A 13 -11.73 -19.27 6.22
N THR A 14 -12.28 -20.36 5.68
CA THR A 14 -12.66 -20.43 4.25
C THR A 14 -13.85 -19.54 3.94
N ALA A 15 -14.84 -19.45 4.82
CA ALA A 15 -15.96 -18.51 4.68
C ALA A 15 -15.47 -17.05 4.72
N LEU A 16 -14.52 -16.72 5.61
CA LEU A 16 -13.85 -15.41 5.60
C LEU A 16 -13.06 -15.23 4.31
N GLY A 17 -12.32 -16.25 3.86
CA GLY A 17 -11.59 -16.25 2.59
C GLY A 17 -12.52 -15.99 1.40
N PHE A 18 -13.70 -16.57 1.39
CA PHE A 18 -14.73 -16.31 0.37
C PHE A 18 -15.20 -14.84 0.41
N ALA A 19 -15.50 -14.32 1.59
CA ALA A 19 -15.91 -12.93 1.76
C ALA A 19 -14.81 -11.95 1.31
N LEU A 20 -13.53 -12.23 1.63
CA LEU A 20 -12.37 -11.46 1.18
C LEU A 20 -12.17 -11.56 -0.34
N THR A 21 -12.34 -12.74 -0.92
CA THR A 21 -12.26 -12.94 -2.37
C THR A 21 -13.32 -12.09 -3.08
N GLN A 22 -14.58 -12.21 -2.68
CA GLN A 22 -15.68 -11.45 -3.28
C GLN A 22 -15.54 -9.95 -3.05
N GLY A 23 -15.24 -9.54 -1.83
CA GLY A 23 -15.23 -8.14 -1.45
C GLY A 23 -13.96 -7.38 -1.77
N ILE A 24 -12.83 -8.05 -2.05
CA ILE A 24 -11.56 -7.38 -2.33
C ILE A 24 -11.04 -7.70 -3.73
N LEU A 25 -11.09 -8.97 -4.16
CA LEU A 25 -10.50 -9.36 -5.44
C LEU A 25 -11.47 -9.19 -6.63
N PHE A 26 -12.77 -9.34 -6.40
CA PHE A 26 -13.81 -9.27 -7.43
C PHE A 26 -14.79 -8.10 -7.22
N SER A 27 -14.40 -7.08 -6.49
CA SER A 27 -15.21 -5.90 -6.20
C SER A 27 -14.31 -4.68 -6.10
N ARG A 28 -14.87 -3.49 -6.31
CA ARG A 28 -14.15 -2.25 -6.02
C ARG A 28 -13.93 -2.09 -4.52
N TRP A 29 -12.88 -1.37 -4.18
CA TRP A 29 -12.48 -1.15 -2.79
C TRP A 29 -13.14 0.12 -2.25
N GLY A 30 -14.05 -0.07 -1.31
CA GLY A 30 -14.78 0.97 -0.61
C GLY A 30 -15.00 0.58 0.85
N MET A 31 -16.22 0.73 1.33
CA MET A 31 -16.61 0.36 2.70
C MET A 31 -16.43 -1.13 3.00
N ASN A 32 -16.56 -2.00 1.98
CA ASN A 32 -16.39 -3.45 2.06
C ASN A 32 -15.05 -3.85 2.70
N VAL A 33 -13.94 -3.17 2.36
CA VAL A 33 -12.61 -3.51 2.87
C VAL A 33 -12.54 -3.33 4.38
N GLY A 34 -13.01 -2.20 4.88
CA GLY A 34 -13.06 -1.92 6.32
C GLY A 34 -14.00 -2.88 7.09
N LEU A 35 -15.17 -3.18 6.53
CA LEU A 35 -16.13 -4.12 7.12
C LEU A 35 -15.58 -5.54 7.19
N LEU A 36 -14.93 -6.01 6.11
CA LEU A 36 -14.30 -7.33 6.07
C LEU A 36 -13.11 -7.44 7.03
N ALA A 37 -12.33 -6.37 7.16
CA ALA A 37 -11.25 -6.31 8.16
C ALA A 37 -11.81 -6.42 9.59
N ALA A 38 -12.88 -5.69 9.90
CA ALA A 38 -13.55 -5.76 11.19
C ALA A 38 -14.13 -7.16 11.45
N ALA A 39 -14.80 -7.77 10.46
CA ALA A 39 -15.31 -9.13 10.54
C ALA A 39 -14.18 -10.14 10.77
N GLY A 40 -13.04 -9.99 10.10
CA GLY A 40 -11.84 -10.81 10.32
C GLY A 40 -11.31 -10.72 11.74
N VAL A 41 -11.22 -9.51 12.31
CA VAL A 41 -10.81 -9.27 13.70
C VAL A 41 -11.79 -9.94 14.68
N LEU A 42 -13.10 -9.79 14.46
CA LEU A 42 -14.14 -10.40 15.30
C LEU A 42 -14.08 -11.93 15.26
N LEU A 43 -13.94 -12.50 14.06
CA LEU A 43 -13.79 -13.94 13.87
C LEU A 43 -12.54 -14.46 14.59
N TRP A 44 -11.40 -13.77 14.43
CA TRP A 44 -10.16 -14.11 15.10
C TRP A 44 -10.31 -14.15 16.62
N ARG A 45 -11.01 -13.14 17.16
CA ARG A 45 -11.31 -13.06 18.61
C ARG A 45 -12.25 -14.17 19.06
N ALA A 46 -13.29 -14.47 18.29
CA ALA A 46 -14.23 -15.54 18.60
C ALA A 46 -13.56 -16.92 18.65
N TRP A 47 -12.50 -17.11 17.87
CA TRP A 47 -11.67 -18.34 17.89
C TRP A 47 -10.65 -18.37 19.05
N GLY A 48 -10.65 -17.37 19.92
CA GLY A 48 -9.73 -17.26 21.06
C GLY A 48 -8.35 -16.75 20.72
N GLY A 49 -8.15 -16.29 19.49
CA GLY A 49 -6.93 -15.61 19.06
C GLY A 49 -6.92 -14.15 19.50
N GLY A 50 -5.76 -13.53 19.40
CA GLY A 50 -5.57 -12.11 19.67
C GLY A 50 -4.34 -11.82 20.51
N PRO A 51 -3.92 -10.57 20.54
CA PRO A 51 -2.68 -10.19 21.18
C PRO A 51 -2.76 -10.34 22.69
N ARG A 52 -1.68 -10.86 23.27
CA ARG A 52 -1.46 -10.95 24.72
C ARG A 52 -0.91 -9.64 25.29
N ARG A 53 -0.15 -8.90 24.45
CA ARG A 53 0.45 -7.61 24.82
C ARG A 53 -0.51 -6.47 24.56
N ARG A 54 -0.76 -5.63 25.56
CA ARG A 54 -1.62 -4.44 25.43
C ARG A 54 -1.15 -3.51 24.29
N GLY A 55 0.15 -3.39 24.06
CA GLY A 55 0.71 -2.55 23.03
C GLY A 55 0.41 -2.99 21.59
N ALA A 56 0.03 -4.24 21.35
CA ALA A 56 -0.34 -4.72 20.03
C ALA A 56 -1.72 -4.22 19.56
N TRP A 57 -2.60 -3.86 20.49
CA TRP A 57 -3.92 -3.31 20.19
C TRP A 57 -3.86 -1.99 19.44
N TRP A 58 -2.80 -1.22 19.63
CA TRP A 58 -2.60 0.04 18.90
C TRP A 58 -2.48 -0.14 17.38
N TRP A 59 -2.17 -1.35 16.90
CA TRP A 59 -2.11 -1.65 15.46
C TRP A 59 -3.49 -1.72 14.79
N LEU A 60 -4.57 -1.82 15.56
CA LEU A 60 -5.93 -1.69 15.01
C LEU A 60 -6.25 -0.24 14.59
N LEU A 61 -5.61 0.76 15.19
CA LEU A 61 -5.85 2.16 14.84
C LEU A 61 -5.45 2.47 13.38
N PRO A 62 -4.21 2.20 12.92
CA PRO A 62 -3.89 2.40 11.51
C PRO A 62 -4.74 1.51 10.58
N ALA A 63 -5.06 0.28 10.95
CA ALA A 63 -5.95 -0.57 10.16
C ALA A 63 -7.33 0.06 9.97
N ALA A 64 -7.91 0.63 11.04
CA ALA A 64 -9.17 1.36 10.98
C ALA A 64 -9.07 2.64 10.13
N CYS A 65 -7.96 3.39 10.24
CA CYS A 65 -7.70 4.56 9.40
C CYS A 65 -7.63 4.20 7.91
N TYR A 66 -7.00 3.08 7.55
CA TYR A 66 -6.90 2.64 6.16
C TYR A 66 -8.27 2.21 5.61
N GLY A 67 -9.05 1.47 6.40
CA GLY A 67 -10.42 1.10 6.04
C GLY A 67 -11.32 2.33 5.89
N ALA A 68 -11.20 3.31 6.79
CA ALA A 68 -11.93 4.57 6.71
C ALA A 68 -11.51 5.39 5.46
N ALA A 69 -10.21 5.45 5.15
CA ALA A 69 -9.71 6.15 3.97
C ALA A 69 -10.34 5.60 2.67
N MET A 70 -10.38 4.26 2.53
CA MET A 70 -10.99 3.61 1.37
C MET A 70 -12.53 3.79 1.33
N ALA A 71 -13.19 3.88 2.50
CA ALA A 71 -14.62 4.10 2.56
C ALA A 71 -15.01 5.55 2.23
N LEU A 72 -14.16 6.51 2.59
CA LEU A 72 -14.43 7.93 2.41
C LEU A 72 -14.05 8.43 1.01
N TRP A 73 -12.84 8.07 0.54
CA TRP A 73 -12.21 8.68 -0.63
C TRP A 73 -11.88 7.66 -1.72
N GLU A 74 -12.03 8.07 -2.95
CA GLU A 74 -11.53 7.32 -4.09
C GLU A 74 -10.05 7.66 -4.33
N GLN A 75 -9.17 6.67 -4.16
CA GLN A 75 -7.71 6.84 -4.24
C GLN A 75 -7.07 5.68 -5.01
N PRO A 76 -7.23 5.62 -6.34
CA PRO A 76 -6.81 4.46 -7.14
C PRO A 76 -5.32 4.14 -6.99
N MET A 77 -4.44 5.15 -6.92
CA MET A 77 -3.00 4.96 -6.75
C MET A 77 -2.60 4.49 -5.33
N LEU A 78 -3.33 4.92 -4.31
CA LEU A 78 -2.96 4.66 -2.91
C LEU A 78 -3.66 3.43 -2.33
N SER A 79 -4.81 3.06 -2.87
CA SER A 79 -5.63 1.94 -2.37
C SER A 79 -4.86 0.61 -2.22
N PRO A 80 -3.96 0.18 -3.15
CA PRO A 80 -3.17 -1.02 -2.97
C PRO A 80 -2.21 -0.94 -1.77
N LEU A 81 -1.62 0.24 -1.54
CA LEU A 81 -0.74 0.48 -0.38
C LEU A 81 -1.52 0.51 0.93
N LEU A 82 -2.73 1.10 0.94
CA LEU A 82 -3.62 1.10 2.10
C LEU A 82 -4.05 -0.32 2.45
N LEU A 83 -4.39 -1.15 1.45
CA LEU A 83 -4.72 -2.56 1.66
C LEU A 83 -3.53 -3.33 2.23
N LEU A 84 -2.33 -3.16 1.65
CA LEU A 84 -1.10 -3.78 2.15
C LEU A 84 -0.80 -3.32 3.58
N GLY A 85 -0.92 -2.02 3.85
CA GLY A 85 -0.74 -1.44 5.18
C GLY A 85 -1.73 -2.00 6.20
N MET A 86 -3.00 -2.21 5.79
CA MET A 86 -4.03 -2.82 6.63
C MET A 86 -3.71 -4.29 6.95
N VAL A 87 -3.31 -5.08 5.95
CA VAL A 87 -2.89 -6.48 6.17
C VAL A 87 -1.70 -6.55 7.12
N MET A 88 -0.70 -5.66 6.93
CA MET A 88 0.45 -5.57 7.82
C MET A 88 0.06 -5.16 9.25
N ALA A 89 -0.82 -4.18 9.42
CA ALA A 89 -1.28 -3.72 10.72
C ALA A 89 -2.08 -4.82 11.45
N LEU A 90 -2.99 -5.49 10.76
CA LEU A 90 -3.74 -6.63 11.30
C LEU A 90 -2.84 -7.81 11.64
N GLY A 91 -1.84 -8.09 10.81
CA GLY A 91 -0.84 -9.12 11.07
C GLY A 91 0.00 -8.80 12.31
N LEU A 92 0.47 -7.57 12.46
CA LEU A 92 1.19 -7.11 13.65
C LEU A 92 0.30 -7.15 14.90
N TRP A 93 -0.98 -6.83 14.77
CA TRP A 93 -1.93 -7.03 15.86
C TRP A 93 -2.04 -8.50 16.25
N ALA A 94 -2.19 -9.42 15.29
CA ALA A 94 -2.34 -10.85 15.54
C ALA A 94 -1.07 -11.50 16.12
N LEU A 95 0.11 -10.98 15.76
CA LEU A 95 1.44 -11.47 16.16
C LEU A 95 2.01 -10.77 17.42
N ASP A 96 1.19 -10.15 18.25
CA ASP A 96 1.62 -9.44 19.47
C ASP A 96 2.52 -8.21 19.21
N GLY A 97 2.46 -7.63 18.03
CA GLY A 97 3.19 -6.43 17.65
C GLY A 97 4.63 -6.70 17.20
N ILE A 98 5.46 -5.67 17.24
CA ILE A 98 6.86 -5.75 16.84
C ILE A 98 7.71 -6.29 17.99
N HIS A 99 8.46 -7.35 17.70
CA HIS A 99 9.36 -8.02 18.64
C HIS A 99 10.80 -7.50 18.48
N ALA A 100 11.65 -7.84 19.45
CA ALA A 100 13.08 -7.61 19.33
C ALA A 100 13.64 -8.51 18.20
N GLY A 101 14.37 -7.92 17.25
CA GLY A 101 14.93 -8.66 16.12
C GLY A 101 15.10 -7.78 14.88
N GLY A 102 15.51 -8.38 13.77
CA GLY A 102 15.67 -7.70 12.49
C GLY A 102 14.36 -7.61 11.69
N PRO A 103 14.34 -6.82 10.60
CA PRO A 103 13.14 -6.69 9.75
C PRO A 103 12.64 -8.04 9.22
N TRP A 104 13.55 -8.93 8.85
CA TRP A 104 13.20 -10.27 8.35
C TRP A 104 12.46 -11.12 9.38
N GLU A 105 12.83 -11.01 10.64
CA GLU A 105 12.19 -11.74 11.74
C GLU A 105 10.75 -11.28 12.00
N GLN A 106 10.43 -10.03 11.62
CA GLN A 106 9.07 -9.51 11.68
C GLN A 106 8.22 -9.93 10.49
N VAL A 107 8.83 -10.09 9.31
CA VAL A 107 8.12 -10.44 8.07
C VAL A 107 7.93 -11.95 7.93
N ARG A 108 8.87 -12.75 8.43
CA ARG A 108 8.83 -14.22 8.34
C ARG A 108 7.51 -14.83 8.82
N PRO A 109 6.88 -14.39 9.94
CA PRO A 109 5.61 -14.95 10.39
C PRO A 109 4.43 -14.75 9.43
N PHE A 110 4.53 -13.80 8.49
CA PHE A 110 3.53 -13.63 7.43
C PHE A 110 3.60 -14.72 6.35
N PHE A 111 4.61 -15.60 6.40
CA PHE A 111 4.77 -16.74 5.50
C PHE A 111 4.65 -18.07 6.28
N PRO A 112 3.44 -18.50 6.68
CA PRO A 112 3.22 -19.62 7.59
C PRO A 112 3.30 -21.00 6.91
N PHE A 113 4.16 -21.17 5.92
CA PHE A 113 4.28 -22.42 5.16
C PHE A 113 4.62 -23.63 6.02
N GLY A 114 5.36 -23.45 7.12
CA GLY A 114 5.67 -24.52 8.08
C GLY A 114 4.45 -25.09 8.80
N GLU A 115 3.33 -24.38 8.83
CA GLU A 115 2.09 -24.81 9.49
C GLU A 115 1.17 -25.65 8.57
N MET A 116 1.47 -25.73 7.27
CA MET A 116 0.66 -26.51 6.32
C MET A 116 0.56 -27.97 6.71
N GLU A 117 1.68 -28.57 7.18
CA GLU A 117 1.69 -29.95 7.66
C GLU A 117 0.84 -30.12 8.93
N ALA A 118 0.85 -29.14 9.82
CA ALA A 118 0.02 -29.15 11.03
C ALA A 118 -1.48 -29.09 10.69
N VAL A 119 -1.87 -28.24 9.74
CA VAL A 119 -3.24 -28.20 9.21
C VAL A 119 -3.61 -29.54 8.58
N ALA A 120 -2.81 -30.04 7.65
CA ALA A 120 -3.04 -31.31 6.97
C ALA A 120 -3.14 -32.51 7.96
N SER A 121 -2.23 -32.58 8.92
CA SER A 121 -2.25 -33.66 9.93
C SER A 121 -3.42 -33.56 10.90
N GLY A 122 -3.85 -32.35 11.25
CA GLY A 122 -5.06 -32.10 12.04
C GLY A 122 -6.32 -32.53 11.34
N LEU A 123 -6.45 -32.18 10.05
CA LEU A 123 -7.54 -32.60 9.19
C LEU A 123 -7.58 -34.10 8.98
N ARG A 124 -6.43 -34.74 8.70
CA ARG A 124 -6.31 -36.21 8.54
C ARG A 124 -6.71 -36.96 9.81
N ARG A 125 -6.32 -36.49 10.98
CA ARG A 125 -6.72 -37.09 12.28
C ARG A 125 -8.22 -37.01 12.50
N SER A 126 -8.81 -35.84 12.20
CA SER A 126 -10.25 -35.65 12.34
C SER A 126 -11.04 -36.41 11.26
N ALA A 127 -10.53 -36.50 10.03
CA ALA A 127 -11.15 -37.26 8.94
C ALA A 127 -11.22 -38.77 9.21
N ARG A 128 -10.20 -39.33 9.88
CA ARG A 128 -10.20 -40.75 10.29
C ARG A 128 -11.28 -41.07 11.32
N ALA A 129 -11.77 -40.07 12.07
CA ALA A 129 -12.77 -40.24 13.12
C ALA A 129 -14.22 -40.24 12.58
N GLY A 130 -14.50 -39.90 11.29
CA GLY A 130 -15.86 -39.84 10.77
C GLY A 130 -15.97 -39.99 9.24
N ARG A 131 -17.10 -40.49 8.74
CA ARG A 131 -17.41 -40.63 7.30
C ARG A 131 -17.36 -39.28 6.56
N LEU A 132 -17.97 -38.25 7.15
CA LEU A 132 -18.10 -36.92 6.54
C LEU A 132 -16.70 -36.25 6.32
N GLY A 133 -15.78 -36.42 7.25
CA GLY A 133 -14.41 -35.88 7.11
C GLY A 133 -13.62 -36.56 6.00
N ARG A 134 -13.84 -37.85 5.76
CA ARG A 134 -13.21 -38.59 4.65
C ARG A 134 -13.74 -38.13 3.28
N VAL A 135 -15.03 -37.88 3.18
CA VAL A 135 -15.65 -37.33 1.96
C VAL A 135 -15.16 -35.91 1.70
N ALA A 136 -15.17 -35.04 2.71
CA ALA A 136 -14.68 -33.65 2.58
C ALA A 136 -13.19 -33.58 2.19
N MET A 137 -12.36 -34.50 2.70
CA MET A 137 -10.95 -34.60 2.30
C MET A 137 -10.79 -35.10 0.85
N GLY A 138 -11.65 -36.06 0.43
CA GLY A 138 -11.68 -36.56 -0.95
C GLY A 138 -12.07 -35.45 -1.94
N VAL A 139 -13.11 -34.70 -1.64
CA VAL A 139 -13.56 -33.55 -2.44
C VAL A 139 -12.49 -32.45 -2.48
N GLY A 140 -11.89 -32.10 -1.34
CA GLY A 140 -10.85 -31.08 -1.28
C GLY A 140 -9.57 -31.43 -2.04
N LEU A 141 -9.24 -32.71 -2.20
CA LEU A 141 -8.15 -33.18 -3.05
C LEU A 141 -8.55 -33.33 -4.53
N ALA A 142 -9.82 -33.67 -4.77
CA ALA A 142 -10.33 -33.87 -6.14
C ALA A 142 -10.49 -32.54 -6.89
N VAL A 143 -10.93 -31.46 -6.22
CA VAL A 143 -11.20 -30.17 -6.88
C VAL A 143 -9.97 -29.59 -7.58
N PRO A 144 -8.78 -29.41 -6.96
CA PRO A 144 -7.61 -28.93 -7.69
C PRO A 144 -7.17 -29.87 -8.81
N LEU A 145 -7.28 -31.18 -8.60
CA LEU A 145 -6.94 -32.17 -9.60
C LEU A 145 -7.88 -32.12 -10.82
N LEU A 146 -9.18 -31.97 -10.58
CA LEU A 146 -10.19 -31.81 -11.63
C LEU A 146 -10.00 -30.52 -12.43
N ILE A 147 -9.60 -29.44 -11.78
CA ILE A 147 -9.32 -28.17 -12.44
C ILE A 147 -8.11 -28.31 -13.38
N VAL A 148 -7.02 -28.90 -12.88
CA VAL A 148 -5.80 -29.10 -13.70
C VAL A 148 -6.06 -30.10 -14.82
N ALA A 149 -6.66 -31.23 -14.51
CA ALA A 149 -6.98 -32.27 -15.49
C ALA A 149 -8.03 -31.78 -16.52
N GLY A 150 -9.06 -31.07 -16.07
CA GLY A 150 -10.07 -30.48 -16.95
C GLY A 150 -9.47 -29.44 -17.89
N GLY A 151 -8.62 -28.54 -17.37
CA GLY A 151 -7.91 -27.56 -18.21
C GLY A 151 -6.98 -28.20 -19.24
N LEU A 152 -6.28 -29.29 -18.88
CA LEU A 152 -5.45 -30.04 -19.81
C LEU A 152 -6.30 -30.77 -20.88
N LEU A 153 -7.44 -31.35 -20.52
CA LEU A 153 -8.35 -32.03 -21.45
C LEU A 153 -9.01 -31.04 -22.42
N LEU A 154 -9.44 -29.88 -21.91
CA LEU A 154 -9.99 -28.78 -22.73
C LEU A 154 -8.95 -28.24 -23.73
N SER A 155 -7.66 -28.24 -23.38
CA SER A 155 -6.59 -27.81 -24.28
C SER A 155 -6.08 -28.91 -25.23
N ALA A 156 -6.40 -30.17 -24.94
CA ALA A 156 -5.87 -31.32 -25.68
C ALA A 156 -6.82 -31.81 -26.81
N ASP A 157 -8.13 -31.60 -26.66
CA ASP A 157 -9.12 -32.18 -27.59
C ASP A 157 -10.21 -31.12 -27.92
N GLN A 158 -10.31 -30.77 -29.21
CA GLN A 158 -11.25 -29.78 -29.72
C GLN A 158 -12.70 -30.27 -29.60
N ALA A 159 -12.97 -31.55 -29.76
CA ALA A 159 -14.31 -32.09 -29.59
C ALA A 159 -14.77 -32.05 -28.12
N PHE A 160 -13.84 -32.20 -27.19
CA PHE A 160 -14.09 -32.04 -25.76
C PHE A 160 -14.33 -30.56 -25.41
N TYR A 161 -13.57 -29.65 -26.03
CA TYR A 161 -13.76 -28.21 -25.94
C TYR A 161 -15.14 -27.80 -26.48
N ASP A 162 -15.49 -28.22 -27.71
CA ASP A 162 -16.74 -27.89 -28.39
C ASP A 162 -17.97 -28.44 -27.63
N PHE A 163 -17.85 -29.64 -27.02
CA PHE A 163 -18.89 -30.21 -26.16
C PHE A 163 -19.10 -29.34 -24.93
N PHE A 164 -18.03 -28.92 -24.28
CA PHE A 164 -18.12 -28.00 -23.14
C PHE A 164 -18.53 -26.59 -23.59
N GLU A 165 -18.07 -26.07 -24.72
CA GLU A 165 -18.46 -24.80 -25.29
C GLU A 165 -19.95 -24.77 -25.63
N GLY A 166 -20.51 -25.85 -26.23
CA GLY A 166 -21.93 -25.98 -26.46
C GLY A 166 -22.79 -26.04 -25.19
N LEU A 167 -22.24 -26.66 -24.13
CA LEU A 167 -22.85 -26.67 -22.80
C LEU A 167 -22.64 -25.36 -22.05
N THR A 168 -21.65 -24.58 -22.41
CA THR A 168 -21.08 -23.47 -21.65
C THR A 168 -21.27 -22.10 -22.26
N ASN A 169 -21.76 -21.93 -23.52
CA ASN A 169 -22.02 -20.63 -24.14
C ASN A 169 -22.97 -19.71 -23.33
N SER A 170 -23.57 -20.23 -22.27
CA SER A 170 -24.30 -19.47 -21.23
C SER A 170 -23.71 -19.67 -19.82
N LEU A 171 -22.87 -20.69 -19.59
CA LEU A 171 -22.41 -21.14 -18.28
C LEU A 171 -20.87 -21.04 -18.10
N ALA A 172 -20.08 -20.93 -19.19
CA ALA A 172 -18.64 -21.04 -19.12
C ALA A 172 -18.00 -19.88 -18.36
N ASP A 173 -18.38 -18.66 -18.65
CA ASP A 173 -17.84 -17.48 -17.97
C ASP A 173 -18.21 -17.51 -16.48
N THR A 174 -19.48 -17.86 -16.20
CA THR A 174 -19.99 -17.99 -14.83
C THR A 174 -19.33 -19.14 -14.07
N LEU A 175 -19.12 -20.30 -14.71
CA LEU A 175 -18.46 -21.46 -14.09
C LEU A 175 -16.97 -21.18 -13.83
N THR A 176 -16.26 -20.57 -14.78
CA THR A 176 -14.86 -20.20 -14.64
C THR A 176 -14.68 -19.21 -13.50
N GLU A 177 -15.53 -18.21 -13.43
CA GLU A 177 -15.54 -17.23 -12.35
C GLU A 177 -15.84 -17.88 -10.98
N VAL A 178 -16.88 -18.72 -10.90
CA VAL A 178 -17.25 -19.43 -9.65
C VAL A 178 -16.13 -20.35 -9.18
N VAL A 179 -15.51 -21.10 -10.11
CA VAL A 179 -14.39 -21.99 -9.79
C VAL A 179 -13.17 -21.19 -9.33
N ALA A 180 -12.82 -20.12 -10.04
CA ALA A 180 -11.72 -19.24 -9.65
C ALA A 180 -11.94 -18.64 -8.25
N LYS A 181 -13.16 -18.14 -7.99
CA LYS A 181 -13.55 -17.62 -6.67
C LYS A 181 -13.48 -18.69 -5.57
N ALA A 182 -13.93 -19.90 -5.85
CA ALA A 182 -13.89 -21.01 -4.89
C ALA A 182 -12.46 -21.43 -4.56
N VAL A 183 -11.60 -21.55 -5.57
CA VAL A 183 -10.18 -21.91 -5.38
C VAL A 183 -9.44 -20.83 -4.59
N LEU A 184 -9.58 -19.56 -4.97
CA LEU A 184 -8.96 -18.44 -4.26
C LEU A 184 -9.45 -18.36 -2.82
N SER A 185 -10.75 -18.55 -2.59
CA SER A 185 -11.34 -18.56 -1.25
C SER A 185 -10.77 -19.67 -0.37
N LEU A 186 -10.58 -20.85 -0.94
CA LEU A 186 -9.96 -21.98 -0.24
C LEU A 186 -8.48 -21.71 0.07
N LEU A 187 -7.72 -21.18 -0.89
CA LEU A 187 -6.31 -20.85 -0.70
C LEU A 187 -6.12 -19.78 0.40
N ILE A 188 -6.93 -18.71 0.35
CA ILE A 188 -6.93 -17.67 1.39
C ILE A 188 -7.36 -18.25 2.74
N GLY A 189 -8.38 -19.11 2.77
CA GLY A 189 -8.84 -19.75 4.00
C GLY A 189 -7.77 -20.65 4.64
N VAL A 190 -7.09 -21.46 3.84
CA VAL A 190 -5.95 -22.29 4.29
C VAL A 190 -4.80 -21.41 4.79
N TYR A 191 -4.45 -20.35 4.05
CA TYR A 191 -3.43 -19.39 4.47
C TYR A 191 -3.78 -18.76 5.82
N LEU A 192 -4.99 -18.26 5.99
CA LEU A 192 -5.45 -17.66 7.25
C LEU A 192 -5.43 -18.66 8.40
N CYS A 193 -5.78 -19.93 8.14
CA CYS A 193 -5.72 -21.00 9.11
C CYS A 193 -4.26 -21.29 9.54
N CYS A 194 -3.33 -21.36 8.57
CA CYS A 194 -1.90 -21.52 8.84
C CYS A 194 -1.35 -20.32 9.63
N PHE A 195 -1.72 -19.10 9.24
CA PHE A 195 -1.32 -17.88 9.92
C PHE A 195 -1.83 -17.82 11.36
N TYR A 196 -3.07 -18.26 11.59
CA TYR A 196 -3.64 -18.38 12.93
C TYR A 196 -2.83 -19.35 13.81
N LEU A 197 -2.44 -20.52 13.28
CA LEU A 197 -1.62 -21.49 14.02
C LEU A 197 -0.21 -20.96 14.29
N GLN A 198 0.37 -20.27 13.34
CA GLN A 198 1.67 -19.59 13.49
C GLN A 198 1.61 -18.55 14.64
N ALA A 199 0.59 -17.68 14.62
CA ALA A 199 0.41 -16.65 15.65
C ALA A 199 0.21 -17.23 17.07
N GLU A 200 -0.42 -18.41 17.15
CA GLU A 200 -0.58 -19.12 18.45
C GLU A 200 0.73 -19.76 18.95
N ARG A 201 1.64 -20.15 18.05
CA ARG A 201 2.88 -20.87 18.37
C ARG A 201 4.08 -19.96 18.59
N GLU A 202 4.24 -18.93 17.78
CA GLU A 202 5.40 -18.03 17.87
C GLU A 202 5.38 -17.20 19.15
N LYS A 203 6.22 -17.61 20.11
CA LYS A 203 6.30 -16.96 21.41
C LYS A 203 7.46 -15.99 21.56
N THR A 204 8.54 -16.15 20.81
CA THR A 204 9.69 -15.22 20.80
C THR A 204 10.65 -15.55 19.66
N PRO A 205 10.98 -14.63 18.75
CA PRO A 205 12.02 -14.86 17.76
C PRO A 205 13.40 -14.94 18.44
N ALA A 206 14.21 -15.92 18.04
CA ALA A 206 15.58 -16.03 18.51
C ALA A 206 16.41 -14.86 17.96
N LEU A 207 17.05 -14.10 18.87
CA LEU A 207 17.96 -13.02 18.50
C LEU A 207 19.17 -13.61 17.75
N ARG A 208 19.37 -13.20 16.51
CA ARG A 208 20.57 -13.58 15.75
C ARG A 208 21.80 -12.87 16.32
N PRO A 209 22.95 -13.55 16.43
CA PRO A 209 24.20 -12.93 16.85
C PRO A 209 24.57 -11.81 15.88
N GLN A 210 24.99 -10.66 16.41
CA GLN A 210 25.47 -9.55 15.61
C GLN A 210 26.84 -9.95 15.02
N ARG A 211 27.05 -9.69 13.74
CA ARG A 211 28.33 -9.90 13.07
C ARG A 211 29.34 -8.85 13.56
N GLU A 212 30.58 -9.29 13.75
CA GLU A 212 31.68 -8.37 14.01
C GLU A 212 32.09 -7.71 12.70
N GLY A 213 32.15 -6.37 12.70
CA GLY A 213 32.59 -5.56 11.56
C GLY A 213 33.95 -4.95 11.84
N ASP A 214 34.78 -4.89 10.82
CA ASP A 214 36.05 -4.17 10.90
C ASP A 214 35.80 -2.66 10.88
N PRO A 215 36.17 -1.92 11.96
CA PRO A 215 35.92 -0.49 12.06
C PRO A 215 36.69 0.34 11.01
N VAL A 216 37.84 -0.14 10.53
CA VAL A 216 38.61 0.54 9.51
C VAL A 216 37.92 0.44 8.16
N VAL A 217 37.50 -0.77 7.76
CA VAL A 217 36.79 -0.99 6.51
C VAL A 217 35.50 -0.16 6.46
N LEU A 218 34.71 -0.21 7.53
CA LEU A 218 33.46 0.56 7.62
C LEU A 218 33.71 2.06 7.64
N GLY A 219 34.77 2.51 8.30
CA GLY A 219 35.15 3.92 8.36
C GLY A 219 35.58 4.47 7.01
N VAL A 220 36.41 3.74 6.26
CA VAL A 220 36.83 4.13 4.91
C VAL A 220 35.64 4.14 3.96
N MET A 221 34.80 3.10 4.00
CA MET A 221 33.58 3.02 3.18
C MET A 221 32.65 4.22 3.43
N LEU A 222 32.33 4.50 4.69
CA LEU A 222 31.47 5.62 5.06
C LEU A 222 32.13 6.96 4.73
N GLY A 223 33.45 7.11 4.92
CA GLY A 223 34.20 8.34 4.62
C GLY A 223 34.13 8.68 3.13
N LEU A 224 34.44 7.72 2.25
CA LEU A 224 34.35 7.90 0.80
C LEU A 224 32.91 8.19 0.36
N TYR A 225 31.94 7.50 0.96
CA TYR A 225 30.53 7.66 0.67
C TYR A 225 30.01 9.06 1.09
N CYS A 226 30.37 9.54 2.28
CA CYS A 226 30.08 10.90 2.73
C CYS A 226 30.80 11.95 1.88
N GLY A 227 32.05 11.70 1.46
CA GLY A 227 32.80 12.59 0.57
C GLY A 227 32.12 12.80 -0.77
N LEU A 228 31.56 11.71 -1.36
CA LEU A 228 30.78 11.79 -2.60
C LEU A 228 29.52 12.66 -2.42
N TYR A 229 28.76 12.47 -1.34
CA TYR A 229 27.56 13.29 -1.07
C TYR A 229 27.89 14.74 -0.76
N LEU A 230 28.98 15.00 -0.05
CA LEU A 230 29.43 16.37 0.20
C LEU A 230 29.79 17.08 -1.11
N LEU A 231 30.53 16.41 -1.99
CA LEU A 231 30.86 16.94 -3.32
C LEU A 231 29.61 17.25 -4.13
N PHE A 232 28.65 16.30 -4.15
CA PHE A 232 27.36 16.48 -4.84
C PHE A 232 26.58 17.68 -4.29
N LEU A 233 26.50 17.83 -2.97
CA LEU A 233 25.80 18.95 -2.32
C LEU A 233 26.45 20.29 -2.62
N VAL A 234 27.79 20.37 -2.59
CA VAL A 234 28.52 21.60 -2.91
C VAL A 234 28.25 22.04 -4.34
N ILE A 235 28.25 21.09 -5.30
CA ILE A 235 27.94 21.39 -6.71
C ILE A 235 26.47 21.82 -6.84
N SER A 236 25.54 21.11 -6.21
CA SER A 236 24.11 21.41 -6.28
C SER A 236 23.74 22.75 -5.64
N CYS A 237 24.39 23.11 -4.53
CA CYS A 237 24.19 24.41 -3.88
C CYS A 237 24.69 25.60 -4.71
N ARG A 238 25.60 25.40 -5.64
CA ARG A 238 26.05 26.47 -6.56
C ARG A 238 25.02 26.76 -7.64
N VAL A 239 24.28 25.73 -8.08
CA VAL A 239 23.28 25.82 -9.15
C VAL A 239 21.92 26.29 -8.61
N LEU A 240 21.60 25.98 -7.37
CA LEU A 240 20.30 26.26 -6.74
C LEU A 240 19.91 27.77 -6.75
N PRO A 241 20.80 28.75 -6.45
CA PRO A 241 20.43 30.16 -6.46
C PRO A 241 20.07 30.69 -7.85
N GLU A 242 20.66 30.14 -8.92
CA GLU A 242 20.32 30.48 -10.30
C GLU A 242 18.91 30.04 -10.65
N MET A 243 18.48 28.89 -10.13
CA MET A 243 17.14 28.35 -10.31
C MET A 243 16.07 29.09 -9.54
N LEU A 244 16.39 29.73 -8.45
CA LEU A 244 15.44 30.47 -7.62
C LEU A 244 15.25 31.91 -8.11
N ARG A 245 15.97 32.37 -9.14
CA ARG A 245 15.82 33.72 -9.68
C ARG A 245 14.53 33.85 -10.48
N PRO A 246 13.72 34.89 -10.24
CA PRO A 246 12.55 35.19 -11.05
C PRO A 246 12.97 35.51 -12.48
N GLY A 247 12.35 34.89 -13.48
CA GLY A 247 12.57 35.19 -14.91
C GLY A 247 13.56 34.29 -15.65
N GLY A 248 14.00 33.19 -15.06
CA GLY A 248 14.77 32.15 -15.77
C GLY A 248 13.87 31.36 -16.72
N ALA A 249 14.43 30.82 -17.83
CA ALA A 249 13.68 30.12 -18.85
C ALA A 249 13.00 28.85 -18.28
N PRO A 250 11.66 28.76 -18.28
CA PRO A 250 10.91 27.64 -17.66
C PRO A 250 11.30 26.26 -18.20
N GLU A 251 11.62 26.17 -19.48
CA GLU A 251 11.96 24.92 -20.17
C GLU A 251 13.27 24.27 -19.68
N LEU A 252 14.28 25.08 -19.34
CA LEU A 252 15.55 24.58 -18.81
C LEU A 252 15.38 24.02 -17.38
N TYR A 253 14.43 24.56 -16.62
CA TYR A 253 14.18 24.16 -15.23
C TYR A 253 13.34 22.90 -15.11
N SER A 254 12.45 22.63 -16.08
CA SER A 254 11.55 21.49 -16.07
C SER A 254 12.30 20.15 -16.15
N GLY A 255 13.22 20.04 -17.11
CA GLY A 255 14.05 18.86 -17.30
C GLY A 255 14.92 18.55 -16.09
N TYR A 256 15.55 19.59 -15.52
CA TYR A 256 16.43 19.45 -14.36
C TYR A 256 15.69 19.13 -13.04
N ALA A 257 14.52 19.71 -12.82
CA ALA A 257 13.69 19.43 -11.64
C ALA A 257 13.17 17.99 -11.67
N ARG A 258 12.73 17.52 -12.85
CA ARG A 258 12.23 16.16 -13.05
C ARG A 258 13.33 15.10 -12.99
N GLN A 259 14.48 15.32 -13.64
CA GLN A 259 15.54 14.34 -13.78
C GLN A 259 16.27 14.00 -12.46
N GLY A 260 16.36 14.89 -11.51
CA GLY A 260 17.13 14.63 -10.27
C GLY A 260 16.32 14.10 -9.09
N PHE A 261 15.00 14.27 -9.11
CA PHE A 261 14.20 14.01 -7.92
C PHE A 261 14.13 12.53 -7.53
N PHE A 262 13.77 11.64 -8.46
CA PHE A 262 13.66 10.20 -8.17
C PHE A 262 15.00 9.58 -7.79
N GLN A 263 16.10 10.05 -8.39
CA GLN A 263 17.45 9.63 -8.03
C GLN A 263 17.81 10.04 -6.60
N LEU A 264 17.43 11.24 -6.17
CA LEU A 264 17.65 11.69 -4.78
C LEU A 264 16.81 10.88 -3.78
N CYS A 265 15.58 10.53 -4.13
CA CYS A 265 14.75 9.61 -3.33
C CYS A 265 15.40 8.23 -3.21
N ALA A 266 15.87 7.66 -4.33
CA ALA A 266 16.57 6.37 -4.34
C ALA A 266 17.87 6.43 -3.51
N ALA A 267 18.64 7.53 -3.62
CA ALA A 267 19.83 7.76 -2.81
C ALA A 267 19.51 7.80 -1.31
N ALA A 268 18.42 8.46 -0.91
CA ALA A 268 18.00 8.49 0.48
C ALA A 268 17.61 7.09 1.01
N VAL A 269 16.92 6.28 0.20
CA VAL A 269 16.60 4.88 0.54
C VAL A 269 17.88 4.03 0.63
N LEU A 270 18.83 4.22 -0.29
CA LEU A 270 20.14 3.55 -0.23
C LEU A 270 20.90 3.92 1.04
N ASN A 271 20.89 5.20 1.42
CA ASN A 271 21.50 5.68 2.65
C ASN A 271 20.88 5.05 3.89
N LEU A 272 19.56 4.83 3.88
CA LEU A 272 18.88 4.10 4.95
C LEU A 272 19.38 2.67 5.04
N ALA A 273 19.52 1.98 3.91
CA ALA A 273 20.03 0.61 3.87
C ALA A 273 21.49 0.54 4.39
N VAL A 274 22.35 1.45 3.95
CA VAL A 274 23.77 1.56 4.42
C VAL A 274 23.80 1.84 5.92
N PHE A 275 23.03 2.80 6.40
CA PHE A 275 22.96 3.16 7.82
C PHE A 275 22.54 1.96 8.68
N LEU A 276 21.47 1.27 8.29
CA LEU A 276 20.98 0.08 9.01
C LEU A 276 21.96 -1.10 8.91
N GLY A 277 22.62 -1.27 7.77
CA GLY A 277 23.66 -2.29 7.55
C GLY A 277 24.85 -2.13 8.48
N VAL A 278 25.39 -0.92 8.58
CA VAL A 278 26.50 -0.61 9.50
C VAL A 278 26.08 -0.77 10.96
N ARG A 279 24.88 -0.35 11.33
CA ARG A 279 24.36 -0.49 12.68
C ARG A 279 24.20 -1.95 13.16
N ARG A 280 24.02 -2.89 12.23
CA ARG A 280 23.93 -4.34 12.56
C ARG A 280 25.26 -4.97 12.93
N GLN A 281 26.38 -4.26 12.70
CA GLN A 281 27.69 -4.77 13.00
C GLN A 281 28.18 -4.29 14.36
N ARG A 282 28.78 -5.19 15.15
CA ARG A 282 29.51 -4.81 16.36
C ARG A 282 30.90 -4.35 15.94
N CYS A 283 31.21 -3.08 16.13
CA CYS A 283 32.52 -2.53 15.87
C CYS A 283 33.21 -2.14 17.18
N ALA A 284 34.44 -2.59 17.37
CA ALA A 284 35.37 -1.95 18.28
C ALA A 284 35.67 -0.54 17.72
N GLY A 285 35.75 0.51 18.50
CA GLY A 285 35.99 1.88 17.98
C GLY A 285 34.70 2.66 17.62
N ARG A 286 33.68 2.50 18.43
CA ARG A 286 32.33 3.08 18.27
C ARG A 286 32.28 4.60 18.04
N GLY A 287 33.32 5.37 18.42
CA GLY A 287 33.33 6.83 18.28
C GLY A 287 33.39 7.28 16.82
N PHE A 288 34.31 6.73 16.05
CA PHE A 288 34.54 7.11 14.65
C PHE A 288 33.37 6.68 13.76
N THR A 289 32.94 5.42 13.86
CA THR A 289 31.80 4.92 13.09
C THR A 289 30.49 5.65 13.42
N ARG A 290 30.32 6.06 14.70
CA ARG A 290 29.17 6.87 15.12
C ARG A 290 29.21 8.26 14.51
N GLY A 291 30.39 8.92 14.50
CA GLY A 291 30.58 10.21 13.85
C GLY A 291 30.29 10.16 12.35
N ALA A 292 30.83 9.16 11.65
CA ALA A 292 30.59 8.96 10.22
C ALA A 292 29.10 8.68 9.89
N GLN A 293 28.41 7.89 10.72
CA GLN A 293 26.96 7.67 10.57
C GLN A 293 26.15 8.95 10.84
N THR A 294 26.56 9.78 11.82
CA THR A 294 25.92 11.07 12.08
C THR A 294 26.08 12.00 10.88
N LEU A 295 27.29 12.04 10.30
CA LEU A 295 27.57 12.82 9.10
C LEU A 295 26.74 12.32 7.92
N LEU A 296 26.66 11.00 7.68
CA LEU A 296 25.83 10.43 6.62
C LEU A 296 24.35 10.81 6.79
N ALA A 297 23.81 10.73 8.01
CA ALA A 297 22.44 11.12 8.30
C ALA A 297 22.20 12.62 8.04
N ALA A 298 23.13 13.49 8.46
CA ALA A 298 23.05 14.92 8.21
C ALA A 298 23.11 15.26 6.72
N LEU A 299 24.04 14.65 5.97
CA LEU A 299 24.11 14.82 4.52
C LEU A 299 22.84 14.32 3.82
N THR A 300 22.27 13.21 4.29
CA THR A 300 21.00 12.71 3.75
C THR A 300 19.85 13.68 4.00
N LEU A 301 19.77 14.30 5.18
CA LEU A 301 18.78 15.35 5.47
C LEU A 301 18.96 16.56 4.53
N CYS A 302 20.20 16.97 4.24
CA CYS A 302 20.46 18.01 3.24
C CYS A 302 20.00 17.59 1.83
N LEU A 303 20.24 16.33 1.43
CA LEU A 303 19.75 15.80 0.16
C LEU A 303 18.22 15.81 0.08
N ILE A 304 17.53 15.41 1.16
CA ILE A 304 16.07 15.44 1.24
C ILE A 304 15.56 16.89 1.14
N ALA A 305 16.18 17.83 1.85
CA ALA A 305 15.82 19.24 1.77
C ALA A 305 15.99 19.80 0.34
N LEU A 306 17.09 19.45 -0.33
CA LEU A 306 17.33 19.81 -1.73
C LEU A 306 16.28 19.21 -2.66
N ALA A 307 15.94 17.93 -2.47
CA ALA A 307 14.90 17.26 -3.26
C ALA A 307 13.52 17.91 -3.06
N LEU A 308 13.13 18.22 -1.82
CA LEU A 308 11.89 18.93 -1.52
C LEU A 308 11.85 20.31 -2.14
N THR A 309 12.97 21.06 -2.10
CA THR A 309 13.07 22.40 -2.74
C THR A 309 12.83 22.29 -4.26
N LYS A 310 13.45 21.30 -4.91
CA LYS A 310 13.22 21.04 -6.34
C LYS A 310 11.77 20.67 -6.63
N MET A 311 11.18 19.82 -5.79
CA MET A 311 9.77 19.42 -5.95
C MET A 311 8.81 20.60 -5.77
N LEU A 312 9.03 21.44 -4.77
CA LEU A 312 8.21 22.64 -4.55
C LEU A 312 8.31 23.62 -5.73
N LEU A 313 9.52 23.81 -6.29
CA LEU A 313 9.70 24.62 -7.49
C LEU A 313 8.95 24.01 -8.68
N TYR A 314 9.00 22.69 -8.86
CA TYR A 314 8.28 21.98 -9.90
C TYR A 314 6.76 22.09 -9.75
N ILE A 315 6.24 21.99 -8.53
CA ILE A 315 4.81 22.20 -8.23
C ILE A 315 4.41 23.65 -8.52
N ARG A 316 5.26 24.63 -8.22
CA ARG A 316 4.98 26.04 -8.56
C ARG A 316 4.85 26.28 -10.05
N LEU A 317 5.65 25.64 -10.87
CA LEU A 317 5.65 25.85 -12.32
C LEU A 317 4.55 25.06 -13.05
N TYR A 318 4.30 23.82 -12.64
CA TYR A 318 3.47 22.87 -13.39
C TYR A 318 2.23 22.36 -12.63
N GLY A 319 1.87 23.01 -11.53
CA GLY A 319 0.74 22.58 -10.71
C GLY A 319 1.04 21.38 -9.82
N LEU A 320 0.08 21.00 -9.01
CA LEU A 320 0.13 19.86 -8.10
C LEU A 320 -0.43 18.61 -8.79
N THR A 321 0.21 17.44 -8.58
CA THR A 321 -0.31 16.13 -8.99
C THR A 321 -0.30 15.17 -7.81
N LEU A 322 -1.08 14.09 -7.86
CA LEU A 322 -1.10 13.06 -6.81
C LEU A 322 0.30 12.51 -6.53
N LEU A 323 1.06 12.21 -7.59
CA LEU A 323 2.42 11.66 -7.45
C LEU A 323 3.36 12.65 -6.73
N ARG A 324 3.30 13.95 -7.08
CA ARG A 324 4.12 15.00 -6.44
C ARG A 324 3.75 15.17 -4.97
N LEU A 325 2.47 15.10 -4.65
CA LEU A 325 1.98 15.18 -3.28
C LEU A 325 2.46 13.99 -2.45
N TYR A 326 2.24 12.77 -2.93
CA TYR A 326 2.61 11.54 -2.21
C TYR A 326 4.12 11.42 -2.02
N THR A 327 4.90 11.74 -3.05
CA THR A 327 6.36 11.71 -2.95
C THR A 327 6.89 12.77 -1.98
N SER A 328 6.29 13.96 -1.93
CA SER A 328 6.64 15.00 -0.95
C SER A 328 6.35 14.54 0.48
N CYS A 329 5.18 13.94 0.73
CA CYS A 329 4.85 13.36 2.04
C CYS A 329 5.82 12.25 2.45
N MET A 330 6.21 11.38 1.50
CA MET A 330 7.18 10.31 1.74
C MET A 330 8.56 10.88 2.09
N MET A 331 9.01 11.96 1.42
CA MET A 331 10.29 12.61 1.72
C MET A 331 10.29 13.26 3.10
N VAL A 332 9.19 13.88 3.51
CA VAL A 332 9.03 14.41 4.88
C VAL A 332 9.10 13.28 5.91
N ALA A 333 8.40 12.17 5.68
CA ALA A 333 8.47 11.00 6.56
C ALA A 333 9.89 10.43 6.65
N LEU A 334 10.60 10.37 5.52
CA LEU A 334 11.98 9.90 5.47
C LEU A 334 12.92 10.86 6.23
N ALA A 335 12.71 12.17 6.15
CA ALA A 335 13.47 13.15 6.94
C ALA A 335 13.26 12.92 8.45
N VAL A 336 12.02 12.73 8.89
CA VAL A 336 11.70 12.42 10.29
C VAL A 336 12.39 11.11 10.72
N LEU A 337 12.40 10.09 9.85
CA LEU A 337 13.09 8.83 10.11
C LEU A 337 14.61 9.03 10.27
N PHE A 338 15.27 9.83 9.41
CA PHE A 338 16.70 10.10 9.51
C PHE A 338 17.04 10.92 10.76
N LEU A 339 16.20 11.87 11.17
CA LEU A 339 16.34 12.57 12.45
C LEU A 339 16.27 11.58 13.62
N ALA A 340 15.30 10.67 13.61
CA ALA A 340 15.19 9.64 14.63
C ALA A 340 16.38 8.68 14.62
N LEU A 341 16.86 8.29 13.44
CA LEU A 341 18.08 7.47 13.28
C LEU A 341 19.30 8.16 13.87
N MET A 342 19.48 9.44 13.62
CA MET A 342 20.58 10.25 14.16
C MET A 342 20.52 10.30 15.71
N VAL A 343 19.34 10.56 16.29
CA VAL A 343 19.15 10.53 17.75
C VAL A 343 19.44 9.13 18.32
N SER A 344 19.08 8.08 17.58
CA SER A 344 19.27 6.69 18.01
C SER A 344 20.73 6.25 18.11
N LEU A 345 21.67 6.99 17.54
CA LEU A 345 23.11 6.77 17.71
C LEU A 345 23.58 7.11 19.13
N TYR A 346 22.88 8.03 19.77
CA TYR A 346 23.24 8.57 21.10
C TYR A 346 22.30 8.06 22.22
N ARG A 347 21.04 7.71 21.86
CA ARG A 347 20.06 7.19 22.81
C ARG A 347 19.49 5.86 22.31
N PRO A 348 19.25 4.87 23.17
CA PRO A 348 18.68 3.58 22.78
C PRO A 348 17.20 3.77 22.42
N LEU A 349 16.91 3.85 21.10
CA LEU A 349 15.53 3.90 20.58
C LEU A 349 15.17 2.57 19.89
N PRO A 350 13.94 2.11 20.01
CA PRO A 350 13.43 0.91 19.34
C PRO A 350 13.13 1.23 17.86
N MET A 351 14.19 1.36 17.04
CA MET A 351 14.11 1.93 15.69
C MET A 351 13.14 1.20 14.77
N LEU A 352 13.09 -0.14 14.86
CA LEU A 352 12.18 -0.91 14.02
C LEU A 352 10.71 -0.57 14.33
N ARG A 353 10.38 -0.47 15.61
CA ARG A 353 9.05 -0.07 16.06
C ARG A 353 8.73 1.37 15.67
N LEU A 354 9.68 2.27 15.85
CA LEU A 354 9.52 3.68 15.50
C LEU A 354 9.33 3.86 14.00
N GLY A 355 10.14 3.18 13.18
CA GLY A 355 10.01 3.19 11.72
C GLY A 355 8.68 2.63 11.24
N ALA A 356 8.22 1.52 11.83
CA ALA A 356 6.91 0.94 11.48
C ALA A 356 5.75 1.85 11.90
N VAL A 357 5.81 2.47 13.08
CA VAL A 357 4.79 3.45 13.52
C VAL A 357 4.80 4.67 12.61
N LEU A 358 5.99 5.20 12.28
CA LEU A 358 6.10 6.34 11.36
C LEU A 358 5.51 6.02 9.99
N ALA A 359 5.85 4.86 9.42
CA ALA A 359 5.29 4.41 8.13
C ALA A 359 3.75 4.26 8.22
N ALA A 360 3.25 3.65 9.29
CA ALA A 360 1.83 3.50 9.51
C ALA A 360 1.11 4.85 9.66
N CYS A 361 1.66 5.78 10.44
CA CYS A 361 1.10 7.12 10.60
C CYS A 361 1.14 7.91 9.28
N THR A 362 2.24 7.85 8.54
CA THR A 362 2.36 8.55 7.25
C THR A 362 1.31 8.04 6.27
N LEU A 363 1.17 6.72 6.14
CA LEU A 363 0.18 6.13 5.25
C LEU A 363 -1.26 6.44 5.70
N ALA A 364 -1.52 6.50 7.02
CA ALA A 364 -2.84 6.89 7.56
C ALA A 364 -3.15 8.35 7.27
N VAL A 365 -2.21 9.26 7.47
CA VAL A 365 -2.39 10.70 7.18
C VAL A 365 -2.63 10.91 5.69
N VAL A 366 -1.80 10.32 4.84
CA VAL A 366 -1.93 10.45 3.38
C VAL A 366 -3.23 9.81 2.87
N GLY A 367 -3.64 8.67 3.44
CA GLY A 367 -4.89 8.01 3.08
C GLY A 367 -6.13 8.78 3.51
N LEU A 368 -6.13 9.37 4.71
CA LEU A 368 -7.26 10.16 5.22
C LEU A 368 -7.33 11.56 4.59
N MET A 369 -6.22 12.07 4.08
CA MET A 369 -6.18 13.30 3.30
C MET A 369 -6.85 13.06 1.95
N ASN A 370 -7.92 13.78 1.64
CA ASN A 370 -8.55 13.71 0.33
C ASN A 370 -7.62 14.30 -0.74
N ALA A 371 -6.60 13.53 -1.11
CA ALA A 371 -5.50 13.99 -1.96
C ALA A 371 -5.97 14.45 -3.35
N GLY A 372 -6.93 13.73 -3.96
CA GLY A 372 -7.50 14.09 -5.25
C GLY A 372 -8.21 15.43 -5.21
N SER A 373 -9.05 15.65 -4.20
CA SER A 373 -9.74 16.93 -4.02
C SER A 373 -8.76 18.08 -3.70
N LEU A 374 -7.72 17.81 -2.88
CA LEU A 374 -6.70 18.82 -2.57
C LEU A 374 -5.94 19.23 -3.85
N VAL A 375 -5.56 18.27 -4.69
CA VAL A 375 -4.89 18.53 -5.97
C VAL A 375 -5.77 19.35 -6.89
N ALA A 376 -7.03 18.93 -7.08
CA ALA A 376 -7.96 19.65 -7.95
C ALA A 376 -8.26 21.06 -7.46
N GLN A 377 -8.54 21.24 -6.16
CA GLN A 377 -8.79 22.56 -5.56
C GLN A 377 -7.58 23.49 -5.71
N THR A 378 -6.39 23.00 -5.37
CA THR A 378 -5.16 23.82 -5.46
C THR A 378 -4.88 24.28 -6.88
N ASN A 379 -5.07 23.41 -7.89
CA ASN A 379 -4.82 23.78 -9.28
C ASN A 379 -5.90 24.70 -9.84
N VAL A 380 -7.18 24.44 -9.53
CA VAL A 380 -8.28 25.33 -9.94
C VAL A 380 -8.13 26.73 -9.31
N ASP A 381 -7.82 26.81 -8.00
CA ASP A 381 -7.62 28.08 -7.33
C ASP A 381 -6.47 28.88 -7.96
N ARG A 382 -5.37 28.21 -8.33
CA ARG A 382 -4.22 28.84 -8.97
C ARG A 382 -4.49 29.23 -10.41
N TYR A 383 -5.26 28.44 -11.14
CA TYR A 383 -5.68 28.79 -12.50
C TYR A 383 -6.57 30.03 -12.51
N LEU A 384 -7.58 30.06 -11.66
CA LEU A 384 -8.48 31.20 -11.51
C LEU A 384 -7.77 32.46 -10.99
N ALA A 385 -6.69 32.31 -10.21
CA ALA A 385 -5.84 33.42 -9.78
C ALA A 385 -4.85 33.91 -10.85
N GLY A 386 -4.73 33.22 -11.99
CA GLY A 386 -3.78 33.54 -13.06
C GLY A 386 -2.34 33.06 -12.78
N ASP A 387 -2.12 32.29 -11.70
CA ASP A 387 -0.80 31.75 -11.33
C ASP A 387 -0.41 30.51 -12.16
N LEU A 388 -1.38 29.87 -12.78
CA LEU A 388 -1.21 28.71 -13.66
C LEU A 388 -1.73 29.06 -15.06
N GLN A 389 -0.89 28.92 -16.07
CA GLN A 389 -1.23 29.36 -17.45
C GLN A 389 -2.12 28.34 -18.18
N GLU A 390 -1.91 27.06 -17.90
CA GLU A 390 -2.64 25.95 -18.54
C GLU A 390 -3.16 24.99 -17.47
N MET A 391 -4.36 24.44 -17.70
CA MET A 391 -4.99 23.45 -16.84
C MET A 391 -4.95 22.10 -17.54
N ASP A 392 -4.14 21.16 -17.05
CA ASP A 392 -4.10 19.79 -17.53
C ASP A 392 -5.23 18.98 -16.89
N LEU A 393 -6.31 18.73 -17.64
CA LEU A 393 -7.46 17.96 -17.19
C LEU A 393 -7.24 16.45 -17.29
N THR A 394 -6.24 15.98 -18.06
CA THR A 394 -5.99 14.55 -18.25
C THR A 394 -5.64 13.84 -16.95
N GLN A 395 -5.01 14.53 -16.00
CA GLN A 395 -4.72 13.97 -14.68
C GLN A 395 -5.98 13.63 -13.85
N TYR A 396 -7.13 14.26 -14.12
CA TYR A 396 -8.37 14.06 -13.36
C TYR A 396 -9.19 12.88 -13.89
N THR A 397 -8.86 12.31 -15.04
CA THR A 397 -9.49 11.09 -15.58
C THR A 397 -9.32 9.90 -14.62
N ASP A 398 -8.22 9.85 -13.85
CA ASP A 398 -7.96 8.81 -12.87
C ASP A 398 -8.77 8.96 -11.59
N PHE A 399 -9.25 10.17 -11.26
CA PHE A 399 -9.99 10.48 -10.03
C PHE A 399 -11.05 11.58 -10.22
N PRO A 400 -11.99 11.41 -11.18
CA PRO A 400 -12.96 12.43 -11.53
C PRO A 400 -13.88 12.80 -10.35
N ASP A 401 -14.22 11.83 -9.54
CA ASP A 401 -15.07 12.00 -8.36
C ASP A 401 -14.44 12.93 -7.30
N ALA A 402 -13.14 12.84 -7.11
CA ALA A 402 -12.42 13.70 -6.19
C ALA A 402 -12.25 15.13 -6.75
N ALA A 403 -12.18 15.28 -8.06
CA ALA A 403 -12.01 16.57 -8.74
C ALA A 403 -13.34 17.31 -8.94
N ALA A 404 -14.47 16.61 -9.00
CA ALA A 404 -15.77 17.16 -9.34
C ALA A 404 -16.13 18.48 -8.62
N PRO A 405 -15.98 18.63 -7.28
CA PRO A 405 -16.33 19.89 -6.62
C PRO A 405 -15.49 21.10 -7.09
N ALA A 406 -14.21 20.87 -7.40
CA ALA A 406 -13.32 21.91 -7.89
C ALA A 406 -13.61 22.25 -9.36
N LEU A 407 -13.85 21.24 -10.19
CA LEU A 407 -14.19 21.40 -11.60
C LEU A 407 -15.55 22.05 -11.81
N CYS A 408 -16.55 21.80 -10.95
CA CYS A 408 -17.82 22.54 -10.96
C CYS A 408 -17.62 24.04 -10.67
N ARG A 409 -16.70 24.38 -9.75
CA ARG A 409 -16.32 25.80 -9.53
C ARG A 409 -15.63 26.42 -10.76
N LEU A 410 -14.77 25.65 -11.42
CA LEU A 410 -14.11 26.07 -12.64
C LEU A 410 -15.15 26.36 -13.74
N LEU A 411 -16.11 25.46 -13.96
CA LEU A 411 -17.21 25.64 -14.93
C LEU A 411 -18.04 26.91 -14.66
N ALA A 412 -18.26 27.24 -13.39
CA ALA A 412 -19.04 28.42 -13.01
C ALA A 412 -18.29 29.76 -13.22
N GLN A 413 -16.95 29.74 -13.31
CA GLN A 413 -16.12 30.94 -13.32
C GLN A 413 -15.30 31.12 -14.61
N THR A 414 -15.14 30.06 -15.40
CA THR A 414 -14.40 30.13 -16.67
C THR A 414 -15.28 30.62 -17.81
N GLU A 415 -14.74 31.51 -18.63
CA GLU A 415 -15.35 31.96 -19.90
C GLU A 415 -14.81 31.19 -21.13
N ASP A 416 -13.79 30.36 -20.93
CA ASP A 416 -13.17 29.58 -22.01
C ASP A 416 -14.09 28.41 -22.45
N PRO A 417 -14.66 28.44 -23.69
CA PRO A 417 -15.58 27.40 -24.13
C PRO A 417 -14.88 26.04 -24.32
N ALA A 418 -13.62 26.02 -24.72
CA ALA A 418 -12.88 24.79 -24.95
C ALA A 418 -12.65 24.04 -23.61
N LEU A 419 -12.26 24.77 -22.58
CA LEU A 419 -12.05 24.20 -21.24
C LEU A 419 -13.38 23.70 -20.62
N ARG A 420 -14.50 24.42 -20.89
CA ARG A 420 -15.83 23.97 -20.44
C ARG A 420 -16.23 22.66 -21.10
N GLU A 421 -16.05 22.54 -22.41
CA GLU A 421 -16.38 21.33 -23.16
C GLU A 421 -15.53 20.13 -22.67
N GLU A 422 -14.24 20.34 -22.43
CA GLU A 422 -13.35 19.30 -21.93
C GLU A 422 -13.76 18.79 -20.52
N VAL A 423 -14.14 19.70 -19.61
CA VAL A 423 -14.65 19.32 -18.27
C VAL A 423 -15.97 18.57 -18.36
N LEU A 424 -16.88 18.98 -19.23
CA LEU A 424 -18.18 18.32 -19.42
C LEU A 424 -17.99 16.92 -20.00
N THR A 425 -17.13 16.76 -21.03
CA THR A 425 -16.76 15.45 -21.57
C THR A 425 -16.18 14.53 -20.50
N LEU A 426 -15.30 15.04 -19.64
CA LEU A 426 -14.75 14.27 -18.53
C LEU A 426 -15.86 13.81 -17.54
N PHE A 427 -16.87 14.64 -17.28
CA PHE A 427 -17.99 14.26 -16.43
C PHE A 427 -18.91 13.24 -17.10
N GLU A 428 -19.20 13.38 -18.39
CA GLU A 428 -19.99 12.42 -19.18
C GLU A 428 -19.31 11.05 -19.22
N ASP A 429 -18.01 11.01 -19.50
CA ASP A 429 -17.23 9.78 -19.49
C ASP A 429 -17.22 9.12 -18.09
N ALA A 430 -17.05 9.91 -17.03
CA ALA A 430 -17.09 9.41 -15.67
C ALA A 430 -18.46 8.86 -15.29
N LEU A 431 -19.54 9.49 -15.74
CA LEU A 431 -20.92 9.04 -15.49
C LEU A 431 -21.28 7.79 -16.34
N SER A 432 -20.86 7.74 -17.62
CA SER A 432 -21.11 6.62 -18.52
C SER A 432 -20.41 5.33 -18.07
N THR A 433 -19.20 5.46 -17.53
CA THR A 433 -18.41 4.34 -17.05
C THR A 433 -18.85 3.87 -15.65
N ARG A 434 -19.83 4.53 -15.05
CA ARG A 434 -20.36 4.15 -13.73
C ARG A 434 -21.14 2.85 -13.82
N GLU A 435 -20.50 1.78 -13.33
CA GLU A 435 -21.19 0.53 -13.02
C GLU A 435 -22.14 0.73 -11.83
N HIS A 436 -23.26 0.03 -11.84
CA HIS A 436 -24.16 -0.07 -10.69
C HIS A 436 -23.46 -0.88 -9.59
N LEU A 437 -22.71 -0.18 -8.75
CA LEU A 437 -22.00 -0.78 -7.62
C LEU A 437 -22.95 -0.98 -6.44
N SER A 438 -22.73 -2.06 -5.72
CA SER A 438 -23.41 -2.28 -4.44
C SER A 438 -22.99 -1.20 -3.43
N TRP A 439 -23.90 -0.80 -2.55
CA TRP A 439 -23.67 0.27 -1.57
C TRP A 439 -22.41 0.09 -0.70
N TRP A 440 -21.97 -1.15 -0.49
CA TRP A 440 -20.83 -1.49 0.35
C TRP A 440 -19.48 -1.45 -0.39
N SER A 441 -19.47 -1.52 -1.71
CA SER A 441 -18.28 -1.45 -2.56
C SER A 441 -17.99 -0.06 -3.09
N ASP A 442 -18.81 0.93 -2.73
CA ASP A 442 -18.67 2.30 -3.19
C ASP A 442 -18.13 3.22 -2.09
N SER A 443 -17.37 4.26 -2.47
CA SER A 443 -16.91 5.29 -1.54
C SER A 443 -17.97 6.37 -1.33
N LEU A 444 -17.91 7.03 -0.18
CA LEU A 444 -18.82 8.15 0.11
C LEU A 444 -18.65 9.30 -0.89
N GLN A 445 -17.41 9.61 -1.26
CA GLN A 445 -17.06 10.65 -2.21
C GLN A 445 -17.72 10.40 -3.57
N ARG A 446 -17.63 9.18 -4.09
CA ARG A 446 -18.20 8.80 -5.38
C ARG A 446 -19.72 8.96 -5.44
N ARG A 447 -20.42 8.73 -4.33
CA ARG A 447 -21.88 8.95 -4.25
C ARG A 447 -22.24 10.42 -4.28
N GLN A 448 -21.46 11.26 -3.58
CA GLN A 448 -21.72 12.69 -3.52
C GLN A 448 -21.38 13.38 -4.84
N SER A 449 -20.30 13.00 -5.50
CA SER A 449 -19.85 13.59 -6.77
C SER A 449 -20.78 13.28 -7.94
N ALA A 450 -21.47 12.11 -7.92
CA ALA A 450 -22.43 11.76 -8.95
C ALA A 450 -23.51 12.83 -9.18
N ALA A 451 -24.14 13.27 -8.08
CA ALA A 451 -25.19 14.29 -8.16
C ALA A 451 -24.64 15.62 -8.68
N LEU A 452 -23.42 16.00 -8.29
CA LEU A 452 -22.78 17.23 -8.76
C LEU A 452 -22.48 17.18 -10.25
N MET A 453 -21.92 16.07 -10.74
CA MET A 453 -21.60 15.90 -12.17
C MET A 453 -22.86 15.89 -13.02
N THR A 454 -23.91 15.15 -12.59
CA THR A 454 -25.18 15.09 -13.32
C THR A 454 -25.80 16.48 -13.42
N GLN A 455 -25.87 17.24 -12.32
CA GLN A 455 -26.38 18.60 -12.36
C GLN A 455 -25.58 19.54 -13.26
N ALA A 456 -24.24 19.38 -13.30
CA ALA A 456 -23.40 20.21 -14.15
C ALA A 456 -23.60 19.90 -15.65
N VAL A 457 -23.77 18.64 -16.02
CA VAL A 457 -24.04 18.21 -17.40
C VAL A 457 -25.44 18.65 -17.84
N GLU A 458 -26.48 18.47 -17.01
CA GLU A 458 -27.85 18.90 -17.30
C GLU A 458 -27.92 20.43 -17.50
N ALA A 459 -27.30 21.21 -16.61
CA ALA A 459 -27.27 22.68 -16.71
C ALA A 459 -26.50 23.21 -17.95
N ALA A 460 -25.64 22.40 -18.54
CA ALA A 460 -24.90 22.77 -19.77
C ALA A 460 -25.67 22.38 -21.05
N GLY A 461 -26.64 21.46 -20.96
CA GLY A 461 -27.52 21.03 -22.09
C GLY A 461 -28.75 21.90 -22.25
N GLU A 462 -29.09 22.75 -21.28
CA GLU A 462 -30.13 23.78 -21.33
C GLU A 462 -29.60 25.11 -21.88
#